data_4135ce821e0d9db2272b7fb2f3f42fb8
#
_entry.id   4135ce821e0d9db2272b7fb2f3f42fb8
#
_cell.length_a   1.000
_cell.length_b   1.000
_cell.length_c   1.000
_cell.angle_alpha   90.00
_cell.angle_beta   90.00
_cell.angle_gamma   90.00
#
_symmetry.space_group_name_H-M   'P 1'
#
loop_
_entity.id
_entity.type
_entity.pdbx_description
1 polymer ?
#
loop_
_entity_poly.entity_id
_entity_poly.type
_entity_poly.pdbx_seq_one_letter_code
_entity_poly.pdbx_strand_id
1 'polypeptide(L)'
;GQKMSKSKGNAVDPFESLAEHGADAIRWYFYTNSAPWLPNRFHAKAVNEGQRKYISTLWNTYAFYVLYANIDNFDATKYTLDVDKLGVMDKWLLSRLNTVVGAVDDNLANYRIPEAARALQDFVDEMSNWYVRRSRERFWSKELTQDKINAYMTLYTALVTIAKTSAPMTPFVCDDIYRNLVCSLDKNAPVSVHLSLIHI
;
A
#
# COMPACT_ATOMS: atom_id res chain seq x y z
N GLY A 1 1.95 8.97 30.33
CA GLY A 1 3.25 9.29 29.73
C GLY A 1 3.81 10.58 30.29
N GLN A 2 5.09 10.60 30.55
CA GLN A 2 5.79 11.83 30.91
C GLN A 2 6.21 12.59 29.66
N LYS A 3 6.27 13.94 29.74
CA LYS A 3 6.79 14.79 28.68
C LYS A 3 8.26 14.43 28.40
N MET A 4 8.60 14.19 27.14
CA MET A 4 10.00 13.98 26.73
C MET A 4 10.86 15.21 27.04
N SER A 5 12.02 14.99 27.62
CA SER A 5 13.01 16.04 27.95
C SER A 5 14.39 15.44 27.95
N LYS A 6 15.38 16.17 27.39
CA LYS A 6 16.79 15.77 27.45
C LYS A 6 17.26 15.65 28.90
N SER A 7 16.82 16.58 29.79
CA SER A 7 17.18 16.59 31.21
C SER A 7 16.66 15.39 32.00
N LYS A 8 15.62 14.70 31.50
CA LYS A 8 15.02 13.51 32.12
C LYS A 8 15.56 12.20 31.53
N GLY A 9 16.42 12.26 30.52
CA GLY A 9 16.97 11.08 29.84
C GLY A 9 15.92 10.21 29.11
N ASN A 10 14.72 10.74 28.85
CA ASN A 10 13.62 10.03 28.19
C ASN A 10 13.34 10.55 26.76
N ALA A 11 14.26 11.33 26.19
CA ALA A 11 14.22 11.76 24.81
C ALA A 11 14.70 10.62 23.91
N VAL A 12 13.97 10.40 22.80
CA VAL A 12 14.38 9.44 21.75
C VAL A 12 15.16 10.21 20.70
N ASP A 13 16.30 9.65 20.25
CA ASP A 13 17.07 10.21 19.15
C ASP A 13 16.34 9.91 17.83
N PRO A 14 15.97 10.93 17.03
CA PRO A 14 15.28 10.74 15.77
C PRO A 14 16.11 9.97 14.73
N PHE A 15 17.44 10.18 14.71
CA PHE A 15 18.31 9.52 13.73
C PHE A 15 18.49 8.04 14.03
N GLU A 16 18.63 7.68 15.31
CA GLU A 16 18.65 6.28 15.74
C GLU A 16 17.33 5.59 15.37
N SER A 17 16.19 6.24 15.65
CA SER A 17 14.86 5.71 15.30
C SER A 17 14.67 5.55 13.78
N LEU A 18 15.18 6.52 12.99
CA LEU A 18 15.13 6.41 11.52
C LEU A 18 16.02 5.28 11.00
N ALA A 19 17.18 5.06 11.59
CA ALA A 19 18.08 3.97 11.22
C ALA A 19 17.48 2.60 11.56
N GLU A 20 16.77 2.50 12.69
CA GLU A 20 16.17 1.22 13.15
C GLU A 20 14.88 0.85 12.39
N HIS A 21 13.99 1.81 12.16
CA HIS A 21 12.63 1.53 11.67
C HIS A 21 12.39 1.97 10.22
N GLY A 22 13.20 2.88 9.70
CA GLY A 22 12.96 3.53 8.41
C GLY A 22 11.93 4.68 8.50
N ALA A 23 12.03 5.60 7.55
CA ALA A 23 11.20 6.80 7.54
C ALA A 23 9.70 6.51 7.37
N ASP A 24 9.34 5.59 6.49
CA ASP A 24 7.93 5.25 6.23
C ASP A 24 7.24 4.66 7.46
N ALA A 25 7.92 3.82 8.25
CA ALA A 25 7.35 3.25 9.46
C ALA A 25 7.07 4.31 10.53
N ILE A 26 7.97 5.25 10.69
CA ILE A 26 7.81 6.37 11.64
C ILE A 26 6.70 7.30 11.17
N ARG A 27 6.65 7.65 9.88
CA ARG A 27 5.57 8.47 9.29
C ARG A 27 4.22 7.79 9.48
N TRP A 28 4.11 6.51 9.12
CA TRP A 28 2.90 5.71 9.29
C TRP A 28 2.42 5.68 10.74
N TYR A 29 3.34 5.50 11.68
CA TYR A 29 3.02 5.55 13.10
C TYR A 29 2.40 6.89 13.50
N PHE A 30 2.97 8.01 13.08
CA PHE A 30 2.43 9.33 13.41
C PHE A 30 1.05 9.58 12.79
N TYR A 31 0.80 9.08 11.59
CA TYR A 31 -0.50 9.24 10.93
C TYR A 31 -1.59 8.35 11.53
N THR A 32 -1.24 7.20 12.09
CA THR A 32 -2.23 6.22 12.60
C THR A 32 -2.49 6.32 14.09
N ASN A 33 -1.52 6.84 14.87
CA ASN A 33 -1.54 6.74 16.33
C ASN A 33 -2.52 7.71 16.99
N SER A 34 -2.52 8.98 16.58
CA SER A 34 -3.43 10.00 17.14
C SER A 34 -3.69 11.14 16.16
N ALA A 35 -4.77 11.87 16.41
CA ALA A 35 -5.07 13.07 15.65
C ALA A 35 -3.92 14.10 15.81
N PRO A 36 -3.60 14.90 14.75
CA PRO A 36 -2.43 15.79 14.74
C PRO A 36 -2.39 16.83 15.86
N TRP A 37 -3.56 17.20 16.41
CA TRP A 37 -3.69 18.18 17.49
C TRP A 37 -3.61 17.56 18.89
N LEU A 38 -3.46 16.24 19.00
CA LEU A 38 -3.35 15.55 20.29
C LEU A 38 -1.88 15.21 20.61
N PRO A 39 -1.52 15.16 21.92
CA PRO A 39 -0.21 14.69 22.33
C PRO A 39 0.05 13.26 21.85
N ASN A 40 1.21 13.06 21.21
CA ASN A 40 1.61 11.75 20.72
C ASN A 40 2.60 11.08 21.68
N ARG A 41 2.46 9.76 21.89
CA ARG A 41 3.38 8.94 22.69
C ARG A 41 4.22 8.10 21.73
N PHE A 42 5.52 8.33 21.72
CA PHE A 42 6.41 7.56 20.86
C PHE A 42 7.04 6.38 21.61
N HIS A 43 6.96 5.20 21.01
CA HIS A 43 7.72 4.02 21.44
C HIS A 43 7.89 3.01 20.31
N ALA A 44 9.10 2.42 20.21
CA ALA A 44 9.53 1.54 19.12
C ALA A 44 8.56 0.35 18.84
N LYS A 45 8.01 -0.27 19.88
CA LYS A 45 7.09 -1.39 19.73
C LYS A 45 5.84 -1.03 18.91
N ALA A 46 5.29 0.18 19.09
CA ALA A 46 4.12 0.61 18.32
C ALA A 46 4.48 0.98 16.87
N VAL A 47 5.68 1.54 16.64
CA VAL A 47 6.19 1.76 15.29
C VAL A 47 6.32 0.43 14.54
N ASN A 48 6.96 -0.57 15.16
CA ASN A 48 7.11 -1.92 14.57
C ASN A 48 5.76 -2.60 14.30
N GLU A 49 4.79 -2.44 15.19
CA GLU A 49 3.45 -2.99 14.98
C GLU A 49 2.74 -2.36 13.78
N GLY A 50 2.80 -1.03 13.64
CA GLY A 50 2.26 -0.31 12.49
C GLY A 50 2.95 -0.71 11.18
N GLN A 51 4.28 -0.79 11.19
CA GLN A 51 5.08 -1.26 10.06
C GLN A 51 4.65 -2.67 9.61
N ARG A 52 4.54 -3.59 10.55
CA ARG A 52 4.16 -4.98 10.26
C ARG A 52 2.75 -5.09 9.68
N LYS A 53 1.79 -4.37 10.25
CA LYS A 53 0.38 -4.45 9.84
C LYS A 53 0.12 -3.84 8.46
N TYR A 54 0.84 -2.82 8.08
CA TYR A 54 0.61 -2.11 6.83
C TYR A 54 1.74 -2.32 5.83
N ILE A 55 2.93 -1.77 6.09
CA ILE A 55 4.02 -1.72 5.11
C ILE A 55 4.48 -3.13 4.74
N SER A 56 4.70 -4.01 5.73
CA SER A 56 5.14 -5.38 5.45
C SER A 56 4.06 -6.20 4.74
N THR A 57 2.78 -5.98 5.07
CA THR A 57 1.66 -6.67 4.42
C THR A 57 1.52 -6.22 2.96
N LEU A 58 1.61 -4.91 2.70
CA LEU A 58 1.60 -4.36 1.35
C LEU A 58 2.78 -4.88 0.54
N TRP A 59 3.99 -4.84 1.11
CA TRP A 59 5.21 -5.34 0.46
C TRP A 59 5.13 -6.82 0.13
N ASN A 60 4.66 -7.66 1.05
CA ASN A 60 4.50 -9.09 0.81
C ASN A 60 3.46 -9.39 -0.28
N THR A 61 2.40 -8.60 -0.35
CA THR A 61 1.39 -8.72 -1.42
C THR A 61 1.98 -8.32 -2.78
N TYR A 62 2.74 -7.24 -2.82
CA TYR A 62 3.50 -6.81 -3.98
C TYR A 62 4.53 -7.86 -4.41
N ALA A 63 5.33 -8.39 -3.48
CA ALA A 63 6.34 -9.41 -3.76
C ALA A 63 5.71 -10.71 -4.30
N PHE A 64 4.55 -11.10 -3.78
CA PHE A 64 3.76 -12.20 -4.33
C PHE A 64 3.38 -11.95 -5.80
N TYR A 65 2.85 -10.77 -6.11
CA TYR A 65 2.52 -10.40 -7.48
C TYR A 65 3.73 -10.49 -8.40
N VAL A 66 4.84 -9.83 -8.03
CA VAL A 66 6.07 -9.78 -8.86
C VAL A 66 6.66 -11.17 -9.07
N LEU A 67 6.68 -12.01 -8.03
CA LEU A 67 7.18 -13.38 -8.13
C LEU A 67 6.46 -14.17 -9.23
N TYR A 68 5.13 -14.18 -9.19
CA TYR A 68 4.35 -14.96 -10.17
C TYR A 68 4.32 -14.30 -11.54
N ALA A 69 4.25 -12.97 -11.61
CA ALA A 69 4.35 -12.25 -12.88
C ALA A 69 5.67 -12.53 -13.61
N ASN A 70 6.78 -12.63 -12.88
CA ASN A 70 8.08 -13.00 -13.47
C ASN A 70 8.11 -14.46 -13.92
N ILE A 71 7.55 -15.40 -13.15
CA ILE A 71 7.48 -16.83 -13.54
C ILE A 71 6.69 -17.00 -14.83
N ASP A 72 5.57 -16.27 -14.95
CA ASP A 72 4.67 -16.37 -16.10
C ASP A 72 5.06 -15.42 -17.27
N ASN A 73 6.11 -14.61 -17.09
CA ASN A 73 6.47 -13.50 -18.01
C ASN A 73 5.26 -12.59 -18.32
N PHE A 74 4.45 -12.30 -17.29
CA PHE A 74 3.25 -11.51 -17.42
C PHE A 74 3.60 -10.03 -17.55
N ASP A 75 3.04 -9.39 -18.60
CA ASP A 75 3.20 -7.97 -18.87
C ASP A 75 1.81 -7.30 -18.84
N ALA A 76 1.55 -6.52 -17.81
CA ALA A 76 0.25 -5.87 -17.60
C ALA A 76 -0.13 -4.88 -18.71
N THR A 77 0.84 -4.34 -19.46
CA THR A 77 0.57 -3.40 -20.56
C THR A 77 -0.07 -4.06 -21.78
N LYS A 78 0.02 -5.39 -21.87
CA LYS A 78 -0.56 -6.18 -22.98
C LYS A 78 -2.02 -6.53 -22.79
N TYR A 79 -2.58 -6.25 -21.63
CA TYR A 79 -3.95 -6.65 -21.28
C TYR A 79 -4.76 -5.46 -20.81
N THR A 80 -6.05 -5.53 -21.02
CA THR A 80 -7.03 -4.54 -20.55
C THR A 80 -7.94 -5.18 -19.52
N LEU A 81 -8.18 -4.48 -18.43
CA LEU A 81 -9.13 -4.89 -17.40
C LEU A 81 -10.56 -4.74 -17.95
N ASP A 82 -11.23 -5.86 -18.22
CA ASP A 82 -12.61 -5.91 -18.68
C ASP A 82 -13.51 -6.34 -17.52
N VAL A 83 -14.21 -5.36 -16.93
CA VAL A 83 -15.03 -5.58 -15.72
C VAL A 83 -16.13 -6.61 -15.93
N ASP A 84 -16.68 -6.73 -17.15
CA ASP A 84 -17.75 -7.67 -17.45
C ASP A 84 -17.28 -9.13 -17.39
N LYS A 85 -16.00 -9.36 -17.69
CA LYS A 85 -15.38 -10.69 -17.68
C LYS A 85 -14.76 -11.09 -16.33
N LEU A 86 -14.78 -10.19 -15.34
CA LEU A 86 -14.19 -10.45 -14.02
C LEU A 86 -15.05 -11.40 -13.20
N GLY A 87 -14.37 -12.26 -12.44
CA GLY A 87 -14.99 -13.08 -11.40
C GLY A 87 -15.48 -12.26 -10.19
N VAL A 88 -16.28 -12.88 -9.35
CA VAL A 88 -16.88 -12.23 -8.17
C VAL A 88 -15.82 -11.64 -7.24
N MET A 89 -14.71 -12.37 -7.00
CA MET A 89 -13.62 -11.91 -6.13
C MET A 89 -12.89 -10.71 -6.72
N ASP A 90 -12.71 -10.66 -8.04
CA ASP A 90 -12.07 -9.55 -8.72
C ASP A 90 -12.93 -8.29 -8.64
N LYS A 91 -14.22 -8.42 -8.94
CA LYS A 91 -15.20 -7.34 -8.80
C LYS A 91 -15.29 -6.82 -7.37
N TRP A 92 -15.26 -7.75 -6.40
CA TRP A 92 -15.27 -7.39 -4.99
C TRP A 92 -14.04 -6.54 -4.61
N LEU A 93 -12.82 -6.97 -4.99
CA LEU A 93 -11.61 -6.22 -4.66
C LEU A 93 -11.62 -4.83 -5.28
N LEU A 94 -12.00 -4.69 -6.55
CA LEU A 94 -12.07 -3.40 -7.23
C LEU A 94 -13.15 -2.49 -6.64
N SER A 95 -14.29 -3.04 -6.25
CA SER A 95 -15.34 -2.29 -5.55
C SER A 95 -14.84 -1.75 -4.19
N ARG A 96 -14.15 -2.62 -3.42
CA ARG A 96 -13.53 -2.20 -2.14
C ARG A 96 -12.46 -1.15 -2.36
N LEU A 97 -11.63 -1.31 -3.38
CA LEU A 97 -10.60 -0.34 -3.77
C LEU A 97 -11.21 1.06 -4.00
N ASN A 98 -12.23 1.15 -4.83
CA ASN A 98 -12.91 2.42 -5.12
C ASN A 98 -13.52 3.04 -3.85
N THR A 99 -14.13 2.21 -3.00
CA THR A 99 -14.67 2.68 -1.71
C THR A 99 -13.58 3.28 -0.82
N VAL A 100 -12.41 2.61 -0.75
CA VAL A 100 -11.29 3.07 0.08
C VAL A 100 -10.67 4.34 -0.48
N VAL A 101 -10.47 4.43 -1.79
CA VAL A 101 -9.95 5.66 -2.44
C VAL A 101 -10.86 6.86 -2.11
N GLY A 102 -12.18 6.73 -2.29
CA GLY A 102 -13.12 7.78 -1.93
C GLY A 102 -13.11 8.12 -0.44
N ALA A 103 -13.03 7.11 0.43
CA ALA A 103 -12.95 7.34 1.88
C ALA A 103 -11.65 8.04 2.30
N VAL A 104 -10.52 7.71 1.67
CA VAL A 104 -9.22 8.37 1.93
C VAL A 104 -9.28 9.82 1.48
N ASP A 105 -9.79 10.09 0.28
CA ASP A 105 -9.93 11.44 -0.26
C ASP A 105 -10.81 12.31 0.65
N ASP A 106 -12.01 11.85 1.02
CA ASP A 106 -12.92 12.57 1.93
C ASP A 106 -12.28 12.81 3.31
N ASN A 107 -11.62 11.79 3.87
CA ASN A 107 -10.99 11.94 5.18
C ASN A 107 -9.82 12.92 5.16
N LEU A 108 -8.98 12.90 4.11
CA LEU A 108 -7.87 13.85 3.99
C LEU A 108 -8.37 15.27 3.74
N ALA A 109 -9.39 15.47 2.91
CA ALA A 109 -10.03 16.77 2.67
C ALA A 109 -10.58 17.38 3.97
N ASN A 110 -10.98 16.54 4.94
CA ASN A 110 -11.50 16.94 6.24
C ASN A 110 -10.48 16.84 7.39
N TYR A 111 -9.18 16.72 7.09
CA TYR A 111 -8.10 16.58 8.08
C TYR A 111 -8.24 15.39 9.05
N ARG A 112 -9.01 14.38 8.68
CA ARG A 112 -9.19 13.12 9.44
C ARG A 112 -8.11 12.09 9.03
N ILE A 113 -6.85 12.44 9.27
CA ILE A 113 -5.69 11.67 8.81
C ILE A 113 -5.65 10.25 9.37
N PRO A 114 -5.90 10.00 10.68
CA PRO A 114 -5.90 8.64 11.21
C PRO A 114 -6.99 7.75 10.60
N GLU A 115 -8.13 8.29 10.26
CA GLU A 115 -9.23 7.58 9.61
C GLU A 115 -8.85 7.15 8.18
N ALA A 116 -8.22 8.06 7.43
CA ALA A 116 -7.69 7.75 6.10
C ALA A 116 -6.64 6.63 6.16
N ALA A 117 -5.68 6.73 7.09
CA ALA A 117 -4.64 5.72 7.27
C ALA A 117 -5.20 4.35 7.67
N ARG A 118 -6.20 4.31 8.56
CA ARG A 118 -6.87 3.05 8.96
C ARG A 118 -7.62 2.42 7.79
N ALA A 119 -8.32 3.22 6.98
CA ALA A 119 -9.00 2.70 5.79
C ALA A 119 -8.02 2.02 4.81
N LEU A 120 -6.84 2.61 4.60
CA LEU A 120 -5.76 2.00 3.80
C LEU A 120 -5.26 0.70 4.43
N GLN A 121 -5.02 0.67 5.74
CA GLN A 121 -4.54 -0.52 6.46
C GLN A 121 -5.53 -1.67 6.35
N ASP A 122 -6.82 -1.41 6.58
CA ASP A 122 -7.88 -2.41 6.52
C ASP A 122 -8.00 -2.99 5.11
N PHE A 123 -7.91 -2.13 4.08
CA PHE A 123 -7.94 -2.59 2.69
C PHE A 123 -6.72 -3.46 2.33
N VAL A 124 -5.52 -3.07 2.77
CA VAL A 124 -4.30 -3.87 2.51
C VAL A 124 -4.39 -5.23 3.20
N ASP A 125 -4.97 -5.30 4.39
CA ASP A 125 -5.25 -6.57 5.07
C ASP A 125 -6.26 -7.42 4.30
N GLU A 126 -7.38 -6.84 3.86
CA GLU A 126 -8.38 -7.51 3.03
C GLU A 126 -7.79 -8.00 1.69
N MET A 127 -7.00 -7.17 1.02
CA MET A 127 -6.32 -7.54 -0.23
C MET A 127 -5.39 -8.74 -0.04
N SER A 128 -4.60 -8.76 1.03
CA SER A 128 -3.64 -9.83 1.33
C SER A 128 -4.34 -11.09 1.85
N ASN A 129 -5.09 -10.96 2.95
CA ASN A 129 -5.60 -12.08 3.72
C ASN A 129 -6.91 -12.66 3.18
N TRP A 130 -7.61 -11.90 2.35
CA TRP A 130 -8.86 -12.37 1.73
C TRP A 130 -8.70 -12.61 0.22
N TYR A 131 -8.38 -11.58 -0.57
CA TYR A 131 -8.28 -11.73 -2.02
C TYR A 131 -7.11 -12.63 -2.44
N VAL A 132 -5.87 -12.29 -2.08
CA VAL A 132 -4.69 -13.05 -2.51
C VAL A 132 -4.76 -14.48 -1.98
N ARG A 133 -5.11 -14.65 -0.69
CA ARG A 133 -5.17 -15.98 -0.08
C ARG A 133 -6.16 -16.90 -0.78
N ARG A 134 -7.33 -16.40 -1.21
CA ARG A 134 -8.36 -17.18 -1.92
C ARG A 134 -8.09 -17.35 -3.40
N SER A 135 -7.27 -16.48 -3.98
CA SER A 135 -6.94 -16.50 -5.42
C SER A 135 -5.62 -17.21 -5.72
N ARG A 136 -4.92 -17.77 -4.73
CA ARG A 136 -3.58 -18.36 -4.91
C ARG A 136 -3.54 -19.43 -6.00
N GLU A 137 -4.53 -20.30 -6.06
CA GLU A 137 -4.61 -21.38 -7.05
C GLU A 137 -4.66 -20.85 -8.48
N ARG A 138 -5.26 -19.68 -8.70
CA ARG A 138 -5.31 -19.00 -9.99
C ARG A 138 -3.89 -18.60 -10.44
N PHE A 139 -3.06 -18.07 -9.53
CA PHE A 139 -1.66 -17.70 -9.81
C PHE A 139 -0.77 -18.93 -10.00
N TRP A 140 -1.08 -20.05 -9.37
CA TRP A 140 -0.29 -21.30 -9.45
C TRP A 140 -0.60 -22.14 -10.68
N SER A 141 -1.69 -21.87 -11.39
CA SER A 141 -2.03 -22.62 -12.60
C SER A 141 -0.91 -22.49 -13.64
N LYS A 142 -0.65 -23.55 -14.42
CA LYS A 142 0.41 -23.55 -15.42
C LYS A 142 0.08 -22.70 -16.65
N GLU A 143 -1.20 -22.69 -17.03
CA GLU A 143 -1.65 -21.98 -18.23
C GLU A 143 -2.07 -20.56 -17.91
N LEU A 144 -1.74 -19.63 -18.82
CA LEU A 144 -2.18 -18.24 -18.73
C LEU A 144 -3.60 -18.10 -19.27
N THR A 145 -4.56 -18.62 -18.52
CA THR A 145 -6.00 -18.54 -18.84
C THR A 145 -6.53 -17.12 -18.64
N GLN A 146 -7.71 -16.83 -19.22
CA GLN A 146 -8.38 -15.55 -19.01
C GLN A 146 -8.63 -15.26 -17.52
N ASP A 147 -8.97 -16.28 -16.73
CA ASP A 147 -9.17 -16.15 -15.27
C ASP A 147 -7.87 -15.75 -14.57
N LYS A 148 -6.74 -16.36 -14.93
CA LYS A 148 -5.43 -15.98 -14.40
C LYS A 148 -5.03 -14.55 -14.81
N ILE A 149 -5.26 -14.17 -16.06
CA ILE A 149 -5.03 -12.80 -16.56
C ILE A 149 -5.88 -11.80 -15.74
N ASN A 150 -7.14 -12.11 -15.51
CA ASN A 150 -8.04 -11.29 -14.70
C ASN A 150 -7.50 -11.11 -13.26
N ALA A 151 -6.99 -12.19 -12.65
CA ALA A 151 -6.38 -12.13 -11.32
C ALA A 151 -5.15 -11.21 -11.30
N TYR A 152 -4.25 -11.33 -12.29
CA TYR A 152 -3.09 -10.45 -12.40
C TYR A 152 -3.50 -8.99 -12.60
N MET A 153 -4.40 -8.72 -13.53
CA MET A 153 -4.83 -7.35 -13.84
C MET A 153 -5.54 -6.70 -12.65
N THR A 154 -6.36 -7.46 -11.93
CA THR A 154 -7.05 -6.98 -10.73
C THR A 154 -6.06 -6.63 -9.62
N LEU A 155 -5.10 -7.52 -9.33
CA LEU A 155 -4.11 -7.27 -8.29
C LEU A 155 -3.12 -6.15 -8.68
N TYR A 156 -2.71 -6.09 -9.95
CA TYR A 156 -1.92 -4.99 -10.51
C TYR A 156 -2.61 -3.63 -10.29
N THR A 157 -3.87 -3.54 -10.70
CA THR A 157 -4.67 -2.32 -10.54
C THR A 157 -4.79 -1.92 -9.08
N ALA A 158 -5.04 -2.88 -8.18
CA ALA A 158 -5.12 -2.61 -6.75
C ALA A 158 -3.78 -2.11 -6.17
N LEU A 159 -2.67 -2.77 -6.48
CA LEU A 159 -1.34 -2.40 -5.98
C LEU A 159 -0.92 -1.01 -6.47
N VAL A 160 -1.09 -0.71 -7.76
CA VAL A 160 -0.74 0.61 -8.33
C VAL A 160 -1.61 1.71 -7.73
N THR A 161 -2.92 1.47 -7.60
CA THR A 161 -3.84 2.46 -7.02
C THR A 161 -3.52 2.72 -5.55
N ILE A 162 -3.29 1.67 -4.75
CA ILE A 162 -2.90 1.84 -3.33
C ILE A 162 -1.55 2.54 -3.19
N ALA A 163 -0.57 2.21 -4.04
CA ALA A 163 0.71 2.92 -4.03
C ALA A 163 0.52 4.42 -4.29
N LYS A 164 -0.33 4.80 -5.24
CA LYS A 164 -0.67 6.21 -5.51
C LYS A 164 -1.41 6.86 -4.35
N THR A 165 -2.44 6.20 -3.81
CA THR A 165 -3.29 6.75 -2.75
C THR A 165 -2.56 6.92 -1.43
N SER A 166 -1.61 6.03 -1.09
CA SER A 166 -0.85 6.09 0.17
C SER A 166 0.52 6.79 0.06
N ALA A 167 0.94 7.19 -1.14
CA ALA A 167 2.20 7.89 -1.37
C ALA A 167 2.43 9.12 -0.45
N PRO A 168 1.42 9.95 -0.12
CA PRO A 168 1.62 11.05 0.83
C PRO A 168 2.00 10.59 2.25
N MET A 169 1.61 9.38 2.64
CA MET A 169 1.86 8.84 3.98
C MET A 169 3.14 7.99 4.03
N THR A 170 3.35 7.12 3.05
CA THR A 170 4.48 6.17 2.96
C THR A 170 5.21 6.33 1.62
N PRO A 171 5.92 7.47 1.42
CA PRO A 171 6.43 7.87 0.12
C PRO A 171 7.45 6.90 -0.49
N PHE A 172 8.33 6.32 0.31
CA PHE A 172 9.43 5.52 -0.23
C PHE A 172 8.97 4.15 -0.71
N VAL A 173 8.24 3.40 0.10
CA VAL A 173 7.71 2.09 -0.30
C VAL A 173 6.73 2.20 -1.46
N CYS A 174 5.93 3.28 -1.51
CA CYS A 174 5.00 3.52 -2.61
C CYS A 174 5.72 3.85 -3.92
N ASP A 175 6.79 4.64 -3.85
CA ASP A 175 7.60 4.95 -5.04
C ASP A 175 8.31 3.70 -5.58
N ASP A 176 8.86 2.87 -4.70
CA ASP A 176 9.47 1.60 -5.10
C ASP A 176 8.48 0.67 -5.80
N ILE A 177 7.28 0.48 -5.23
CA ILE A 177 6.22 -0.32 -5.84
C ILE A 177 5.82 0.26 -7.21
N TYR A 178 5.58 1.58 -7.28
CA TYR A 178 5.19 2.25 -8.52
C TYR A 178 6.26 2.13 -9.60
N ARG A 179 7.52 2.40 -9.27
CA ARG A 179 8.63 2.32 -10.22
C ARG A 179 8.79 0.91 -10.77
N ASN A 180 8.66 -0.10 -9.92
CA ASN A 180 8.78 -1.48 -10.35
C ASN A 180 7.56 -1.97 -11.15
N LEU A 181 6.35 -1.56 -10.81
CA LEU A 181 5.15 -2.02 -11.51
C LEU A 181 4.82 -1.20 -12.76
N VAL A 182 5.09 0.09 -12.75
CA VAL A 182 4.68 1.01 -13.83
C VAL A 182 5.85 1.43 -14.68
N CYS A 183 6.90 2.06 -14.09
CA CYS A 183 8.01 2.61 -14.89
C CYS A 183 8.87 1.53 -15.55
N SER A 184 8.90 0.30 -15.02
CA SER A 184 9.59 -0.82 -15.64
C SER A 184 8.93 -1.26 -16.96
N LEU A 185 7.61 -1.10 -17.06
CA LEU A 185 6.80 -1.54 -18.21
C LEU A 185 6.51 -0.40 -19.18
N ASP A 186 6.23 0.79 -18.68
CA ASP A 186 5.92 1.98 -19.49
C ASP A 186 6.99 3.07 -19.31
N LYS A 187 7.80 3.30 -20.35
CA LYS A 187 8.86 4.31 -20.35
C LYS A 187 8.36 5.75 -20.44
N ASN A 188 7.08 5.93 -20.80
CA ASN A 188 6.44 7.25 -20.86
C ASN A 188 5.75 7.62 -19.54
N ALA A 189 5.62 6.67 -18.62
CA ALA A 189 5.05 6.94 -17.31
C ALA A 189 5.94 7.92 -16.52
N PRO A 190 5.35 8.77 -15.65
CA PRO A 190 6.12 9.61 -14.73
C PRO A 190 7.12 8.76 -13.93
N VAL A 191 8.36 9.24 -13.81
CA VAL A 191 9.48 8.49 -13.20
C VAL A 191 9.34 8.23 -11.70
N SER A 192 8.34 8.82 -11.07
CA SER A 192 8.02 8.65 -9.65
C SER A 192 6.51 8.72 -9.41
N VAL A 193 6.03 7.99 -8.42
CA VAL A 193 4.64 8.06 -7.97
C VAL A 193 4.23 9.50 -7.61
N HIS A 194 5.13 10.26 -7.03
CA HIS A 194 4.88 11.64 -6.62
C HIS A 194 4.65 12.60 -7.79
N LEU A 195 5.26 12.33 -8.95
CA LEU A 195 5.01 13.09 -10.18
C LEU A 195 3.72 12.65 -10.87
N SER A 196 3.31 11.40 -10.70
CA SER A 196 2.06 10.89 -11.28
C SER A 196 0.81 11.49 -10.65
N LEU A 197 0.93 12.04 -9.43
CA LEU A 197 -0.18 12.63 -8.67
C LEU A 197 -0.40 14.12 -9.00
N ILE A 198 0.57 14.80 -9.62
CA ILE A 198 0.48 16.23 -9.96
C ILE A 198 -0.60 16.51 -11.03
N HIS A 199 -0.96 15.50 -11.81
CA HIS A 199 -1.94 15.61 -12.89
C HIS A 199 -3.35 15.11 -12.51
N ILE A 200 -3.56 14.78 -11.24
CA ILE A 200 -4.87 14.47 -10.69
C ILE A 200 -5.52 15.71 -10.11
#